data_fedb731beafd6b425fdc1b4a62cc5408
#
_entry.id   fedb731beafd6b425fdc1b4a62cc5408
#
_cell.length_a   1.000
_cell.length_b   1.000
_cell.length_c   1.000
_cell.angle_alpha   90.00
_cell.angle_beta   90.00
_cell.angle_gamma   90.00
#
_symmetry.space_group_name_H-M   'P 1'
#
loop_
_entity.id
_entity.type
_entity.pdbx_description
1 polymer ?
#
loop_
_entity_poly.entity_id
_entity_poly.type
_entity_poly.pdbx_seq_one_letter_code
_entity_poly.pdbx_strand_id
1 'polypeptide(L)'
;MTAVAANVGCLPAASAAPVARPPAVMSTVGGAALGRSGVQVDPLPGAPALPAGLSALSWIVSDNGTGQVLAARNAHWRLPPASTLKTLFADTVLPKLPDWLTHRVSDADLAGMGQGSSQVGVVSGQTYKVSDLWLGVFLRSGNDAVHVLAAMNGGVAATVSQMQARAVALGADDTRVVTPDGYDEPGQVSSAYDLSLFARDGLRNPDFARYCSTAAAEFPGGTGTRSRPFEIDNTDRLLSGIDGVGHYPGLIGVKNGYTTNAGNTLVVAARRGGRTILVTVMNPQSGAYNAVYTEARELLDWGFTADGRVRPVGSLNPVVAVAGTHRVTAAAKRPAATVGALTASDAGNAPGALSWSVACGAIGLAVAGGAVLLLRRRRRAG
;
A
#
# COMPACT_ATOMS: atom_id res chain seq x y z
N MET A 1 43.76 54.14 16.38
CA MET A 1 43.69 52.70 16.12
C MET A 1 42.63 52.10 17.00
N THR A 2 41.44 51.92 16.46
CA THR A 2 40.25 51.43 17.19
C THR A 2 40.05 49.96 16.75
N ALA A 3 40.21 49.01 17.71
CA ALA A 3 40.03 47.58 17.45
C ALA A 3 38.54 47.26 17.47
N VAL A 4 38.03 46.71 16.36
CA VAL A 4 36.69 46.14 16.23
C VAL A 4 36.77 44.69 16.65
N ALA A 5 36.13 44.34 17.77
CA ALA A 5 35.92 42.98 18.22
C ALA A 5 34.81 42.32 17.41
N ALA A 6 35.14 41.29 16.63
CA ALA A 6 34.17 40.46 15.94
C ALA A 6 33.52 39.47 16.91
N ASN A 7 32.23 39.65 17.15
CA ASN A 7 31.40 38.70 17.90
C ASN A 7 31.10 37.49 16.99
N VAL A 8 31.75 36.36 17.23
CA VAL A 8 31.42 35.08 16.62
C VAL A 8 30.23 34.50 17.38
N GLY A 9 29.02 34.75 16.85
CA GLY A 9 27.80 34.13 17.35
C GLY A 9 27.83 32.62 17.14
N CYS A 10 27.80 31.85 18.22
CA CYS A 10 27.58 30.39 18.18
C CYS A 10 26.17 30.13 17.60
N LEU A 11 26.11 29.53 16.40
CA LEU A 11 24.85 29.02 15.85
C LEU A 11 24.37 27.85 16.75
N PRO A 12 23.08 27.83 17.13
CA PRO A 12 22.55 26.70 17.90
C PRO A 12 22.68 25.42 17.06
N ALA A 13 23.20 24.36 17.68
CA ALA A 13 23.25 23.04 17.07
C ALA A 13 21.84 22.63 16.66
N ALA A 14 21.66 22.28 15.39
CA ALA A 14 20.39 21.75 14.89
C ALA A 14 20.00 20.53 15.74
N SER A 15 18.86 20.61 16.43
CA SER A 15 18.32 19.48 17.18
C SER A 15 18.07 18.34 16.18
N ALA A 16 18.68 17.16 16.41
CA ALA A 16 18.42 15.99 15.61
C ALA A 16 16.92 15.67 15.65
N ALA A 17 16.30 15.47 14.47
CA ALA A 17 14.91 15.08 14.38
C ALA A 17 14.67 13.83 15.23
N PRO A 18 13.55 13.72 15.95
CA PRO A 18 13.26 12.56 16.77
C PRO A 18 13.21 11.29 15.92
N VAL A 19 13.95 10.26 16.35
CA VAL A 19 13.94 8.95 15.68
C VAL A 19 12.51 8.40 15.69
N ALA A 20 11.99 8.05 14.51
CA ALA A 20 10.68 7.45 14.36
C ALA A 20 10.58 6.15 15.19
N ARG A 21 9.49 6.01 15.95
CA ARG A 21 9.25 4.85 16.82
C ARG A 21 7.92 4.19 16.46
N PRO A 22 7.85 2.85 16.50
CA PRO A 22 6.60 2.15 16.28
C PRO A 22 5.59 2.46 17.39
N PRO A 23 4.28 2.34 17.12
CA PRO A 23 3.25 2.43 18.16
C PRO A 23 3.49 1.40 19.27
N ALA A 24 3.06 1.74 20.50
CA ALA A 24 3.15 0.81 21.63
C ALA A 24 2.29 -0.45 21.44
N VAL A 25 1.20 -0.34 20.68
CA VAL A 25 0.27 -1.44 20.35
C VAL A 25 0.15 -1.52 18.83
N MET A 26 0.44 -2.68 18.27
CA MET A 26 0.27 -3.01 16.87
C MET A 26 -0.70 -4.19 16.72
N SER A 27 -1.20 -4.42 15.51
CA SER A 27 -2.06 -5.55 15.18
C SER A 27 -1.37 -6.88 15.48
N THR A 28 -2.13 -7.88 15.93
CA THR A 28 -1.66 -9.26 16.13
C THR A 28 -2.18 -10.22 15.06
N VAL A 29 -2.73 -9.71 13.98
CA VAL A 29 -3.16 -10.51 12.83
C VAL A 29 -1.96 -11.32 12.33
N GLY A 30 -2.17 -12.59 12.03
CA GLY A 30 -1.10 -13.51 11.65
C GLY A 30 -0.22 -14.01 12.79
N GLY A 31 -0.35 -13.51 14.03
CA GLY A 31 0.36 -14.04 15.20
C GLY A 31 0.75 -13.01 16.24
N ALA A 32 0.70 -13.37 17.51
CA ALA A 32 0.97 -12.47 18.64
C ALA A 32 2.38 -11.85 18.61
N ALA A 33 3.37 -12.56 18.06
CA ALA A 33 4.74 -12.05 17.96
C ALA A 33 4.83 -10.88 16.95
N LEU A 34 4.01 -10.90 15.89
CA LEU A 34 4.01 -9.85 14.86
C LEU A 34 3.50 -8.49 15.39
N GLY A 35 2.69 -8.50 16.47
CA GLY A 35 2.23 -7.28 17.14
C GLY A 35 3.25 -6.65 18.07
N ARG A 36 4.41 -7.27 18.28
CA ARG A 36 5.45 -6.73 19.15
C ARG A 36 6.38 -5.78 18.38
N SER A 37 6.88 -4.76 19.07
CA SER A 37 7.91 -3.88 18.52
C SER A 37 9.28 -4.57 18.49
N GLY A 38 10.15 -4.10 17.59
CA GLY A 38 11.49 -4.65 17.40
C GLY A 38 11.50 -5.92 16.54
N VAL A 39 12.63 -6.60 16.55
CA VAL A 39 12.86 -7.81 15.76
C VAL A 39 12.25 -9.03 16.43
N GLN A 40 11.52 -9.80 15.66
CA GLN A 40 10.91 -11.07 16.05
C GLN A 40 11.53 -12.19 15.20
N VAL A 41 12.21 -13.13 15.82
CA VAL A 41 12.78 -14.34 15.23
C VAL A 41 12.87 -15.40 16.32
N ASP A 42 12.59 -16.67 15.99
CA ASP A 42 12.70 -17.81 16.93
C ASP A 42 13.64 -18.86 16.33
N PRO A 43 14.98 -18.71 16.56
CA PRO A 43 15.99 -19.57 15.96
C PRO A 43 16.02 -20.96 16.60
N LEU A 44 16.14 -22.00 15.77
CA LEU A 44 16.49 -23.36 16.18
C LEU A 44 18.02 -23.49 16.29
N PRO A 45 18.52 -24.54 16.99
CA PRO A 45 19.95 -24.80 17.01
C PRO A 45 20.55 -24.89 15.60
N GLY A 46 21.61 -24.09 15.34
CA GLY A 46 22.27 -24.01 14.03
C GLY A 46 21.56 -23.09 13.01
N ALA A 47 20.55 -22.31 13.43
CA ALA A 47 19.99 -21.27 12.59
C ALA A 47 20.99 -20.17 12.26
N PRO A 48 20.94 -19.59 11.03
CA PRO A 48 21.81 -18.47 10.70
C PRO A 48 21.38 -17.22 11.50
N ALA A 49 22.36 -16.41 11.91
CA ALA A 49 22.08 -15.10 12.48
C ALA A 49 21.41 -14.19 11.43
N LEU A 50 20.52 -13.30 11.89
CA LEU A 50 19.99 -12.24 11.03
C LEU A 50 21.12 -11.34 10.54
N PRO A 51 21.01 -10.75 9.33
CA PRO A 51 21.97 -9.78 8.83
C PRO A 51 22.15 -8.61 9.82
N ALA A 52 23.39 -8.19 9.99
CA ALA A 52 23.71 -7.02 10.79
C ALA A 52 23.42 -5.74 9.99
N GLY A 53 23.06 -4.66 10.67
CA GLY A 53 22.93 -3.34 10.04
C GLY A 53 21.61 -3.08 9.32
N LEU A 54 20.60 -3.95 9.46
CA LEU A 54 19.27 -3.69 8.96
C LEU A 54 18.70 -2.42 9.59
N SER A 55 18.49 -1.39 8.77
CA SER A 55 18.08 -0.06 9.21
C SER A 55 16.60 0.24 8.97
N ALA A 56 15.90 -0.59 8.18
CA ALA A 56 14.49 -0.38 7.84
C ALA A 56 13.59 -0.29 9.07
N LEU A 57 12.65 0.64 9.05
CA LEU A 57 11.69 0.84 10.13
C LEU A 57 10.81 -0.39 10.33
N SER A 58 10.41 -1.01 9.23
CA SER A 58 9.58 -2.24 9.22
C SER A 58 10.06 -3.16 8.11
N TRP A 59 10.08 -4.46 8.37
CA TRP A 59 10.35 -5.50 7.38
C TRP A 59 9.76 -6.86 7.80
N ILE A 60 9.57 -7.73 6.83
CA ILE A 60 9.10 -9.11 7.03
C ILE A 60 9.79 -10.04 6.03
N VAL A 61 10.11 -11.24 6.46
CA VAL A 61 10.61 -12.35 5.64
C VAL A 61 9.67 -13.53 5.81
N SER A 62 9.16 -14.07 4.71
CA SER A 62 8.21 -15.18 4.75
C SER A 62 8.48 -16.20 3.63
N ASP A 63 8.09 -17.45 3.86
CA ASP A 63 7.93 -18.44 2.80
C ASP A 63 6.59 -18.18 2.09
N ASN A 64 6.66 -17.83 0.80
CA ASN A 64 5.48 -17.48 0.00
C ASN A 64 4.52 -18.66 -0.20
N GLY A 65 5.04 -19.89 -0.27
CA GLY A 65 4.25 -21.11 -0.48
C GLY A 65 3.40 -21.44 0.73
N THR A 66 4.03 -21.53 1.89
CA THR A 66 3.36 -21.91 3.15
C THR A 66 2.67 -20.71 3.81
N GLY A 67 3.15 -19.50 3.57
CA GLY A 67 2.75 -18.29 4.27
C GLY A 67 3.37 -18.15 5.66
N GLN A 68 4.32 -18.99 6.04
CA GLN A 68 5.02 -18.89 7.32
C GLN A 68 5.91 -17.63 7.33
N VAL A 69 5.79 -16.84 8.41
CA VAL A 69 6.68 -15.69 8.65
C VAL A 69 7.90 -16.17 9.42
N LEU A 70 9.08 -16.10 8.80
CA LEU A 70 10.33 -16.59 9.36
C LEU A 70 10.94 -15.59 10.35
N ALA A 71 10.86 -14.29 10.02
CA ALA A 71 11.26 -13.20 10.89
C ALA A 71 10.55 -11.90 10.47
N ALA A 72 10.45 -10.96 11.40
CA ALA A 72 9.88 -9.64 11.13
C ALA A 72 10.46 -8.58 12.09
N ARG A 73 10.37 -7.33 11.68
CA ARG A 73 10.58 -6.17 12.54
C ARG A 73 9.38 -5.24 12.37
N ASN A 74 8.67 -4.94 13.46
CA ASN A 74 7.56 -4.00 13.47
C ASN A 74 6.54 -4.29 12.35
N ALA A 75 6.17 -5.56 12.14
CA ALA A 75 5.43 -6.05 10.97
C ALA A 75 4.16 -5.25 10.65
N HIS A 76 3.48 -4.77 11.69
CA HIS A 76 2.22 -4.03 11.63
C HIS A 76 2.37 -2.53 11.87
N TRP A 77 3.58 -1.98 11.72
CA TRP A 77 3.75 -0.54 11.77
C TRP A 77 3.16 0.11 10.53
N ARG A 78 2.12 0.91 10.72
CA ARG A 78 1.44 1.65 9.64
C ARG A 78 2.33 2.77 9.14
N LEU A 79 2.87 2.62 7.95
CA LEU A 79 3.77 3.56 7.27
C LEU A 79 3.19 3.89 5.89
N PRO A 80 3.56 5.04 5.28
CA PRO A 80 3.22 5.31 3.90
C PRO A 80 3.81 4.23 2.98
N PRO A 81 3.00 3.63 2.09
CA PRO A 81 3.45 2.50 1.26
C PRO A 81 4.21 2.91 0.01
N ALA A 82 4.09 4.16 -0.44
CA ALA A 82 4.50 4.56 -1.77
C ALA A 82 3.93 3.63 -2.85
N SER A 83 4.62 3.49 -3.97
CA SER A 83 4.17 2.66 -5.10
C SER A 83 4.13 1.14 -4.83
N THR A 84 4.55 0.66 -3.65
CA THR A 84 4.30 -0.75 -3.29
C THR A 84 2.80 -1.03 -3.10
N LEU A 85 1.95 0.01 -2.86
CA LEU A 85 0.50 -0.14 -2.86
C LEU A 85 -0.07 -0.58 -4.22
N LYS A 86 0.67 -0.39 -5.32
CA LYS A 86 0.28 -0.90 -6.65
C LYS A 86 0.18 -2.43 -6.72
N THR A 87 0.74 -3.16 -5.75
CA THR A 87 0.48 -4.61 -5.61
C THR A 87 -0.99 -4.87 -5.32
N LEU A 88 -1.60 -4.11 -4.40
CA LEU A 88 -3.03 -4.19 -4.11
C LEU A 88 -3.89 -3.69 -5.28
N PHE A 89 -3.46 -2.61 -5.96
CA PHE A 89 -4.13 -2.14 -7.16
C PHE A 89 -4.18 -3.24 -8.23
N ALA A 90 -3.05 -3.88 -8.53
CA ALA A 90 -2.97 -4.94 -9.52
C ALA A 90 -3.79 -6.18 -9.09
N ASP A 91 -3.70 -6.59 -7.82
CA ASP A 91 -4.50 -7.68 -7.27
C ASP A 91 -6.02 -7.44 -7.37
N THR A 92 -6.43 -6.16 -7.32
CA THR A 92 -7.84 -5.75 -7.40
C THR A 92 -8.37 -5.62 -8.83
N VAL A 93 -7.57 -5.03 -9.74
CA VAL A 93 -8.04 -4.57 -11.06
C VAL A 93 -7.65 -5.52 -12.19
N LEU A 94 -6.46 -6.13 -12.11
CA LEU A 94 -5.92 -6.97 -13.18
C LEU A 94 -6.86 -8.13 -13.56
N PRO A 95 -7.52 -8.84 -12.61
CA PRO A 95 -8.45 -9.92 -12.97
C PRO A 95 -9.71 -9.48 -13.72
N LYS A 96 -10.00 -8.17 -13.77
CA LYS A 96 -11.23 -7.62 -14.36
C LYS A 96 -11.04 -7.07 -15.77
N LEU A 97 -9.80 -6.77 -16.13
CA LEU A 97 -9.47 -6.14 -17.41
C LEU A 97 -8.62 -7.09 -18.25
N PRO A 98 -9.21 -7.80 -19.23
CA PRO A 98 -8.46 -8.67 -20.14
C PRO A 98 -7.33 -7.91 -20.84
N ASP A 99 -6.17 -8.53 -20.99
CA ASP A 99 -4.93 -7.94 -21.50
C ASP A 99 -5.01 -7.45 -22.96
N TRP A 100 -5.90 -8.05 -23.75
CA TRP A 100 -6.15 -7.69 -25.15
C TRP A 100 -7.07 -6.48 -25.34
N LEU A 101 -7.81 -6.05 -24.29
CA LEU A 101 -8.63 -4.84 -24.38
C LEU A 101 -7.79 -3.62 -24.72
N THR A 102 -8.38 -2.71 -25.49
CA THR A 102 -7.77 -1.42 -25.81
C THR A 102 -8.60 -0.28 -25.24
N HIS A 103 -7.93 0.81 -24.88
CA HIS A 103 -8.56 2.04 -24.42
C HIS A 103 -7.94 3.26 -25.11
N ARG A 104 -8.78 4.15 -25.63
CA ARG A 104 -8.34 5.45 -26.11
C ARG A 104 -8.32 6.43 -24.95
N VAL A 105 -7.13 6.82 -24.53
CA VAL A 105 -6.92 7.69 -23.38
C VAL A 105 -7.47 9.08 -23.62
N SER A 106 -8.21 9.60 -22.66
CA SER A 106 -8.68 10.99 -22.63
C SER A 106 -7.91 11.82 -21.58
N ASP A 107 -8.02 13.14 -21.65
CA ASP A 107 -7.45 14.02 -20.62
C ASP A 107 -8.07 13.76 -19.23
N ALA A 108 -9.34 13.34 -19.20
CA ALA A 108 -10.03 12.98 -17.97
C ALA A 108 -9.43 11.74 -17.30
N ASP A 109 -8.93 10.77 -18.06
CA ASP A 109 -8.28 9.57 -17.53
C ASP A 109 -6.95 9.89 -16.83
N LEU A 110 -6.30 10.96 -17.22
CA LEU A 110 -5.02 11.42 -16.66
C LEU A 110 -5.17 12.51 -15.60
N ALA A 111 -6.42 12.93 -15.31
CA ALA A 111 -6.66 13.97 -14.32
C ALA A 111 -6.42 13.48 -12.89
N GLY A 112 -6.03 14.39 -11.99
CA GLY A 112 -5.90 14.12 -10.55
C GLY A 112 -4.65 13.36 -10.13
N MET A 113 -3.69 13.14 -11.04
CA MET A 113 -2.38 12.60 -10.64
C MET A 113 -1.62 13.59 -9.76
N GLY A 114 -0.99 13.11 -8.71
CA GLY A 114 -0.14 13.91 -7.83
C GLY A 114 1.04 14.53 -8.59
N GLN A 115 1.42 15.73 -8.23
CA GLN A 115 2.56 16.42 -8.85
C GLN A 115 3.87 15.67 -8.61
N GLY A 116 4.69 15.51 -9.64
CA GLY A 116 5.96 14.76 -9.56
C GLY A 116 5.79 13.24 -9.54
N SER A 117 4.58 12.73 -9.84
CA SER A 117 4.31 11.31 -9.99
C SER A 117 5.20 10.65 -11.04
N SER A 118 5.61 9.41 -10.76
CA SER A 118 6.24 8.56 -11.79
C SER A 118 5.27 8.33 -12.94
N GLN A 119 5.75 8.44 -14.18
CA GLN A 119 4.96 8.23 -15.40
C GLN A 119 5.72 7.30 -16.35
N VAL A 120 4.99 6.45 -17.06
CA VAL A 120 5.55 5.67 -18.15
C VAL A 120 5.53 6.46 -19.45
N GLY A 121 4.65 7.43 -19.59
CA GLY A 121 4.50 8.29 -20.75
C GLY A 121 3.23 8.02 -21.55
N VAL A 122 2.14 7.69 -20.89
CA VAL A 122 0.81 7.58 -21.49
C VAL A 122 0.36 8.95 -22.01
N VAL A 123 -0.14 9.02 -23.24
CA VAL A 123 -0.51 10.26 -23.92
C VAL A 123 -2.00 10.27 -24.23
N SER A 124 -2.68 11.38 -23.91
CA SER A 124 -4.07 11.63 -24.27
C SER A 124 -4.28 11.56 -25.78
N GLY A 125 -5.40 11.00 -26.21
CA GLY A 125 -5.75 10.77 -27.61
C GLY A 125 -5.17 9.51 -28.23
N GLN A 126 -4.22 8.84 -27.58
CA GLN A 126 -3.63 7.56 -28.01
C GLN A 126 -4.42 6.36 -27.51
N THR A 127 -4.29 5.24 -28.22
CA THR A 127 -4.90 3.96 -27.82
C THR A 127 -3.83 2.99 -27.35
N TYR A 128 -4.02 2.45 -26.15
CA TYR A 128 -3.12 1.47 -25.54
C TYR A 128 -3.87 0.17 -25.26
N LYS A 129 -3.17 -0.94 -25.33
CA LYS A 129 -3.67 -2.23 -24.81
C LYS A 129 -3.57 -2.22 -23.27
N VAL A 130 -4.46 -2.94 -22.63
CA VAL A 130 -4.39 -3.15 -21.17
C VAL A 130 -3.06 -3.79 -20.78
N SER A 131 -2.52 -4.72 -21.61
CA SER A 131 -1.18 -5.29 -21.39
C SER A 131 -0.07 -4.26 -21.34
N ASP A 132 -0.11 -3.24 -22.22
CA ASP A 132 0.91 -2.19 -22.25
C ASP A 132 0.83 -1.33 -21.00
N LEU A 133 -0.40 -0.98 -20.57
CA LEU A 133 -0.62 -0.21 -19.35
C LEU A 133 -0.11 -0.95 -18.12
N TRP A 134 -0.32 -2.28 -18.02
CA TRP A 134 0.23 -3.08 -16.93
C TRP A 134 1.77 -3.13 -16.93
N LEU A 135 2.40 -3.22 -18.10
CA LEU A 135 3.86 -3.08 -18.19
C LEU A 135 4.30 -1.70 -17.67
N GLY A 136 3.58 -0.62 -18.02
CA GLY A 136 3.84 0.71 -17.48
C GLY A 136 3.72 0.78 -15.94
N VAL A 137 2.71 0.13 -15.35
CA VAL A 137 2.51 0.07 -13.90
C VAL A 137 3.65 -0.66 -13.19
N PHE A 138 4.02 -1.86 -13.67
CA PHE A 138 5.00 -2.68 -12.98
C PHE A 138 6.44 -2.21 -13.23
N LEU A 139 6.80 -1.88 -14.46
CA LEU A 139 8.18 -1.55 -14.82
C LEU A 139 8.53 -0.10 -14.42
N ARG A 140 7.71 0.86 -14.85
CA ARG A 140 7.99 2.29 -14.64
C ARG A 140 7.25 2.89 -13.45
N SER A 141 6.48 2.08 -12.73
CA SER A 141 5.65 2.59 -11.63
C SER A 141 4.68 3.70 -12.08
N GLY A 142 4.25 3.68 -13.36
CA GLY A 142 3.51 4.75 -14.03
C GLY A 142 2.16 5.02 -13.37
N ASN A 143 2.01 6.20 -12.73
CA ASN A 143 0.73 6.65 -12.19
C ASN A 143 -0.25 6.99 -13.31
N ASP A 144 0.24 7.47 -14.45
CA ASP A 144 -0.54 7.67 -15.68
C ASP A 144 -1.22 6.37 -16.14
N ALA A 145 -0.50 5.27 -16.18
CA ALA A 145 -1.07 3.96 -16.51
C ALA A 145 -2.07 3.47 -15.43
N VAL A 146 -1.79 3.71 -14.12
CA VAL A 146 -2.72 3.40 -13.02
C VAL A 146 -4.02 4.16 -13.19
N HIS A 147 -3.97 5.47 -13.48
CA HIS A 147 -5.16 6.30 -13.63
C HIS A 147 -6.02 5.86 -14.82
N VAL A 148 -5.42 5.53 -15.97
CA VAL A 148 -6.15 4.99 -17.13
C VAL A 148 -6.82 3.65 -16.79
N LEU A 149 -6.11 2.71 -16.16
CA LEU A 149 -6.70 1.43 -15.74
C LEU A 149 -7.79 1.62 -14.68
N ALA A 150 -7.63 2.60 -13.77
CA ALA A 150 -8.68 2.95 -12.81
C ALA A 150 -9.91 3.55 -13.51
N ALA A 151 -9.73 4.40 -14.52
CA ALA A 151 -10.83 4.93 -15.33
C ALA A 151 -11.61 3.80 -16.02
N MET A 152 -10.90 2.83 -16.61
CA MET A 152 -11.50 1.62 -17.21
C MET A 152 -12.22 0.75 -16.17
N ASN A 153 -11.81 0.76 -14.91
CA ASN A 153 -12.41 0.00 -13.80
C ASN A 153 -13.58 0.74 -13.11
N GLY A 154 -14.11 1.82 -13.70
CA GLY A 154 -15.20 2.61 -13.16
C GLY A 154 -14.80 3.87 -12.42
N GLY A 155 -13.56 4.32 -12.60
CA GLY A 155 -13.00 5.54 -12.03
C GLY A 155 -12.19 5.35 -10.75
N VAL A 156 -11.43 6.39 -10.38
CA VAL A 156 -10.52 6.35 -9.23
C VAL A 156 -11.27 6.05 -7.94
N ALA A 157 -12.39 6.71 -7.66
CA ALA A 157 -13.14 6.51 -6.41
C ALA A 157 -13.67 5.08 -6.27
N ALA A 158 -14.22 4.50 -7.35
CA ALA A 158 -14.69 3.11 -7.35
C ALA A 158 -13.52 2.14 -7.15
N THR A 159 -12.38 2.40 -7.79
CA THR A 159 -11.17 1.58 -7.67
C THR A 159 -10.62 1.61 -6.25
N VAL A 160 -10.51 2.78 -5.61
CA VAL A 160 -10.09 2.94 -4.21
C VAL A 160 -10.99 2.16 -3.26
N SER A 161 -12.31 2.25 -3.44
CA SER A 161 -13.28 1.48 -2.64
C SER A 161 -13.10 -0.04 -2.82
N GLN A 162 -12.87 -0.50 -4.04
CA GLN A 162 -12.62 -1.91 -4.34
C GLN A 162 -11.28 -2.39 -3.75
N MET A 163 -10.23 -1.58 -3.85
CA MET A 163 -8.93 -1.88 -3.22
C MET A 163 -9.08 -2.00 -1.70
N GLN A 164 -9.80 -1.07 -1.05
CA GLN A 164 -10.05 -1.15 0.39
C GLN A 164 -10.84 -2.41 0.75
N ALA A 165 -11.88 -2.75 -0.01
CA ALA A 165 -12.64 -3.98 0.19
C ALA A 165 -11.75 -5.24 0.00
N ARG A 166 -10.84 -5.22 -0.98
CA ARG A 166 -9.87 -6.30 -1.20
C ARG A 166 -8.91 -6.44 -0.04
N ALA A 167 -8.37 -5.33 0.48
CA ALA A 167 -7.50 -5.34 1.64
C ALA A 167 -8.20 -6.00 2.85
N VAL A 168 -9.43 -5.61 3.15
CA VAL A 168 -10.25 -6.22 4.22
C VAL A 168 -10.45 -7.72 3.98
N ALA A 169 -10.78 -8.13 2.75
CA ALA A 169 -10.99 -9.52 2.40
C ALA A 169 -9.74 -10.40 2.59
N LEU A 170 -8.54 -9.81 2.48
CA LEU A 170 -7.26 -10.46 2.72
C LEU A 170 -6.83 -10.41 4.20
N GLY A 171 -7.57 -9.73 5.08
CA GLY A 171 -7.17 -9.50 6.46
C GLY A 171 -6.06 -8.48 6.63
N ALA A 172 -5.92 -7.55 5.69
CA ALA A 172 -4.94 -6.48 5.68
C ALA A 172 -5.48 -5.23 6.40
N ASP A 173 -5.56 -5.31 7.73
CA ASP A 173 -6.28 -4.35 8.57
C ASP A 173 -5.48 -3.07 8.87
N ASP A 174 -4.19 -3.04 8.53
CA ASP A 174 -3.35 -1.84 8.67
C ASP A 174 -3.46 -0.90 7.46
N THR A 175 -4.05 -1.37 6.37
CA THR A 175 -4.09 -0.63 5.11
C THR A 175 -5.30 0.29 5.03
N ARG A 176 -5.03 1.55 4.76
CA ARG A 176 -6.01 2.55 4.34
C ARG A 176 -5.63 3.08 2.96
N VAL A 177 -6.51 2.87 2.00
CA VAL A 177 -6.35 3.31 0.62
C VAL A 177 -6.99 4.69 0.44
N VAL A 178 -6.23 5.65 -0.09
CA VAL A 178 -6.72 6.99 -0.44
C VAL A 178 -6.57 7.24 -1.94
N THR A 179 -5.43 6.82 -2.53
CA THR A 179 -5.21 6.83 -3.98
C THR A 179 -4.87 5.43 -4.48
N PRO A 180 -5.13 5.11 -5.76
CA PRO A 180 -4.86 3.77 -6.28
C PRO A 180 -3.37 3.50 -6.54
N ASP A 181 -2.55 4.54 -6.61
CA ASP A 181 -1.17 4.52 -7.06
C ASP A 181 -0.12 4.55 -5.94
N GLY A 182 -0.54 4.84 -4.70
CA GLY A 182 0.35 4.94 -3.55
C GLY A 182 1.01 6.31 -3.37
N TYR A 183 0.49 7.35 -4.02
CA TYR A 183 0.96 8.71 -3.83
C TYR A 183 0.79 9.17 -2.37
N ASP A 184 1.61 10.13 -1.94
CA ASP A 184 1.54 10.69 -0.57
C ASP A 184 0.24 11.45 -0.36
N GLU A 185 -0.70 10.84 0.35
CA GLU A 185 -1.97 11.45 0.72
C GLU A 185 -2.21 11.32 2.24
N PRO A 186 -2.84 12.31 2.86
CA PRO A 186 -3.16 12.24 4.28
C PRO A 186 -3.95 10.98 4.63
N GLY A 187 -3.36 10.16 5.51
CA GLY A 187 -3.97 8.93 5.98
C GLY A 187 -3.79 7.71 5.07
N GLN A 188 -3.08 7.80 3.94
CA GLN A 188 -2.69 6.64 3.16
C GLN A 188 -1.57 5.89 3.86
N VAL A 189 -1.85 4.69 4.31
CA VAL A 189 -0.92 3.85 5.07
C VAL A 189 -1.09 2.38 4.70
N SER A 190 -0.04 1.60 4.95
CA SER A 190 -0.03 0.14 4.92
C SER A 190 1.03 -0.36 5.91
N SER A 191 1.24 -1.67 5.98
CA SER A 191 2.29 -2.28 6.79
C SER A 191 3.10 -3.30 5.98
N ALA A 192 4.27 -3.69 6.48
CA ALA A 192 5.05 -4.74 5.82
C ALA A 192 4.26 -6.06 5.77
N TYR A 193 3.45 -6.33 6.77
CA TYR A 193 2.56 -7.49 6.80
C TYR A 193 1.52 -7.43 5.68
N ASP A 194 0.78 -6.33 5.57
CA ASP A 194 -0.28 -6.16 4.58
C ASP A 194 0.26 -6.18 3.15
N LEU A 195 1.37 -5.47 2.89
CA LEU A 195 2.03 -5.49 1.58
C LEU A 195 2.47 -6.90 1.18
N SER A 196 2.90 -7.72 2.15
CA SER A 196 3.23 -9.12 1.91
C SER A 196 2.00 -9.97 1.60
N LEU A 197 0.84 -9.69 2.21
CA LEU A 197 -0.43 -10.33 1.86
C LEU A 197 -0.80 -10.06 0.41
N PHE A 198 -0.75 -8.80 -0.03
CA PHE A 198 -1.08 -8.39 -1.41
C PHE A 198 -0.15 -9.04 -2.43
N ALA A 199 1.17 -9.04 -2.16
CA ALA A 199 2.13 -9.66 -3.04
C ALA A 199 1.93 -11.18 -3.14
N ARG A 200 1.70 -11.83 -2.00
CA ARG A 200 1.48 -13.28 -1.94
C ARG A 200 0.23 -13.71 -2.69
N ASP A 201 -0.84 -12.94 -2.57
CA ASP A 201 -2.08 -13.23 -3.29
C ASP A 201 -1.95 -12.92 -4.78
N GLY A 202 -1.40 -11.75 -5.14
CA GLY A 202 -1.14 -11.36 -6.51
C GLY A 202 -0.25 -12.36 -7.26
N LEU A 203 0.79 -12.91 -6.65
CA LEU A 203 1.68 -13.92 -7.26
C LEU A 203 0.98 -15.24 -7.61
N ARG A 204 -0.23 -15.50 -7.13
CA ARG A 204 -1.06 -16.63 -7.55
C ARG A 204 -1.71 -16.40 -8.91
N ASN A 205 -1.85 -15.15 -9.34
CA ASN A 205 -2.34 -14.78 -10.64
C ASN A 205 -1.18 -14.83 -11.65
N PRO A 206 -1.27 -15.66 -12.71
CA PRO A 206 -0.19 -15.80 -13.69
C PRO A 206 0.17 -14.50 -14.41
N ASP A 207 -0.81 -13.64 -14.68
CA ASP A 207 -0.57 -12.36 -15.35
C ASP A 207 0.15 -11.37 -14.42
N PHE A 208 -0.25 -11.31 -13.15
CA PHE A 208 0.48 -10.54 -12.14
C PHE A 208 1.94 -11.00 -12.07
N ALA A 209 2.17 -12.31 -11.94
CA ALA A 209 3.52 -12.88 -11.86
C ALA A 209 4.34 -12.58 -13.13
N ARG A 210 3.72 -12.63 -14.30
CA ARG A 210 4.35 -12.28 -15.58
C ARG A 210 4.77 -10.81 -15.63
N TYR A 211 3.85 -9.88 -15.30
CA TYR A 211 4.16 -8.45 -15.36
C TYR A 211 5.22 -8.05 -14.34
N CYS A 212 5.11 -8.50 -13.09
CA CYS A 212 6.05 -8.10 -12.03
C CYS A 212 7.46 -8.69 -12.22
N SER A 213 7.60 -9.82 -12.94
CA SER A 213 8.90 -10.45 -13.25
C SER A 213 9.53 -9.99 -14.57
N THR A 214 8.87 -9.10 -15.31
CA THR A 214 9.41 -8.55 -16.56
C THR A 214 10.50 -7.51 -16.26
N ALA A 215 11.72 -7.75 -16.73
CA ALA A 215 12.86 -6.86 -16.48
C ALA A 215 12.86 -5.64 -17.42
N ALA A 216 12.53 -5.85 -18.71
CA ALA A 216 12.42 -4.79 -19.71
C ALA A 216 11.34 -5.13 -20.73
N ALA A 217 10.76 -4.12 -21.37
CA ALA A 217 9.76 -4.29 -22.42
C ALA A 217 9.73 -3.05 -23.34
N GLU A 218 9.19 -3.22 -24.55
CA GLU A 218 8.82 -2.07 -25.38
C GLU A 218 7.48 -1.49 -24.92
N PHE A 219 7.41 -0.16 -24.82
CA PHE A 219 6.20 0.58 -24.54
C PHE A 219 5.78 1.38 -25.77
N PRO A 220 4.48 1.43 -26.12
CA PRO A 220 4.01 2.18 -27.30
C PRO A 220 4.38 3.66 -27.22
N GLY A 221 4.88 4.19 -28.34
CA GLY A 221 5.13 5.63 -28.44
C GLY A 221 3.85 6.45 -28.46
N GLY A 222 4.00 7.74 -28.20
CA GLY A 222 2.90 8.72 -28.27
C GLY A 222 2.80 9.38 -29.65
N THR A 223 2.64 10.72 -29.65
CA THR A 223 2.55 11.53 -30.87
C THR A 223 3.83 12.34 -31.11
N GLY A 224 4.00 12.81 -32.36
CA GLY A 224 5.11 13.68 -32.74
C GLY A 224 6.47 12.98 -32.69
N THR A 225 7.44 13.56 -32.02
CA THR A 225 8.81 13.03 -31.91
C THR A 225 8.91 11.74 -31.11
N ARG A 226 7.87 11.39 -30.31
CA ARG A 226 7.78 10.13 -29.54
C ARG A 226 6.81 9.13 -30.15
N SER A 227 6.61 9.15 -31.46
CA SER A 227 5.68 8.25 -32.16
C SER A 227 6.18 6.79 -32.24
N ARG A 228 7.47 6.55 -32.00
CA ARG A 228 8.04 5.19 -32.02
C ARG A 228 7.95 4.54 -30.66
N PRO A 229 7.76 3.21 -30.60
CA PRO A 229 7.92 2.45 -29.37
C PRO A 229 9.30 2.68 -28.75
N PHE A 230 9.39 2.62 -27.43
CA PHE A 230 10.63 2.79 -26.69
C PHE A 230 10.73 1.78 -25.57
N GLU A 231 11.95 1.41 -25.23
CA GLU A 231 12.24 0.46 -24.16
C GLU A 231 12.01 1.07 -22.79
N ILE A 232 11.40 0.29 -21.91
CA ILE A 232 11.22 0.60 -20.50
C ILE A 232 11.82 -0.50 -19.65
N ASP A 233 12.68 -0.13 -18.70
CA ASP A 233 13.26 -1.03 -17.70
C ASP A 233 12.42 -1.07 -16.44
N ASN A 234 12.44 -2.21 -15.77
CA ASN A 234 11.86 -2.32 -14.44
C ASN A 234 12.70 -1.54 -13.42
N THR A 235 12.06 -0.67 -12.68
CA THR A 235 12.69 0.13 -11.63
C THR A 235 13.05 -0.66 -10.38
N ASP A 236 12.64 -1.95 -10.27
CA ASP A 236 13.21 -2.86 -9.28
C ASP A 236 14.63 -3.26 -9.71
N ARG A 237 15.61 -2.62 -9.08
CA ARG A 237 17.03 -2.75 -9.43
C ARG A 237 17.59 -4.16 -9.19
N LEU A 238 17.00 -4.95 -8.28
CA LEU A 238 17.38 -6.35 -8.09
C LEU A 238 16.95 -7.23 -9.28
N LEU A 239 15.90 -6.80 -10.00
CA LEU A 239 15.41 -7.49 -11.19
C LEU A 239 16.10 -7.01 -12.46
N SER A 240 16.27 -5.71 -12.65
CA SER A 240 16.82 -5.10 -13.85
C SER A 240 18.35 -5.01 -13.87
N GLY A 241 19.00 -5.02 -12.71
CA GLY A 241 20.46 -4.89 -12.61
C GLY A 241 20.99 -3.49 -12.88
N ILE A 242 20.14 -2.44 -12.82
CA ILE A 242 20.52 -1.06 -13.11
C ILE A 242 21.03 -0.31 -11.86
N ASP A 243 21.58 0.88 -12.06
CA ASP A 243 22.01 1.83 -11.02
C ASP A 243 22.98 1.22 -9.98
N GLY A 244 23.86 0.33 -10.42
CA GLY A 244 24.89 -0.29 -9.57
C GLY A 244 24.37 -1.41 -8.66
N VAL A 245 23.12 -1.84 -8.83
CA VAL A 245 22.57 -3.00 -8.14
C VAL A 245 22.62 -4.21 -9.07
N GLY A 246 23.43 -5.21 -8.74
CA GLY A 246 23.48 -6.44 -9.53
C GLY A 246 22.19 -7.24 -9.44
N HIS A 247 21.86 -7.98 -10.49
CA HIS A 247 20.74 -8.92 -10.50
C HIS A 247 20.76 -9.85 -9.28
N TYR A 248 19.57 -10.16 -8.76
CA TYR A 248 19.42 -11.19 -7.74
C TYR A 248 18.95 -12.50 -8.39
N PRO A 249 19.74 -13.60 -8.28
CA PRO A 249 19.39 -14.86 -8.92
C PRO A 249 18.05 -15.43 -8.44
N GLY A 250 17.17 -15.72 -9.39
CA GLY A 250 15.84 -16.27 -9.10
C GLY A 250 14.79 -15.25 -8.69
N LEU A 251 15.06 -13.93 -8.78
CA LEU A 251 14.06 -12.90 -8.50
C LEU A 251 12.87 -13.02 -9.47
N ILE A 252 11.67 -12.91 -8.92
CA ILE A 252 10.40 -12.96 -9.68
C ILE A 252 9.55 -11.70 -9.49
N GLY A 253 10.13 -10.61 -9.02
CA GLY A 253 9.50 -9.32 -8.77
C GLY A 253 9.51 -9.01 -7.26
N VAL A 254 8.74 -8.07 -6.72
CA VAL A 254 7.36 -7.71 -7.09
C VAL A 254 7.21 -6.22 -7.44
N LYS A 255 7.51 -5.29 -6.48
CA LYS A 255 7.33 -3.85 -6.67
C LYS A 255 8.18 -3.02 -5.72
N ASN A 256 8.79 -1.99 -6.26
CA ASN A 256 9.50 -0.95 -5.51
C ASN A 256 8.65 0.33 -5.40
N GLY A 257 8.99 1.19 -4.45
CA GLY A 257 8.35 2.48 -4.27
C GLY A 257 9.27 3.50 -3.62
N TYR A 258 8.99 4.77 -3.91
CA TYR A 258 9.60 5.91 -3.24
C TYR A 258 8.63 7.09 -3.26
N THR A 259 8.45 7.72 -2.12
CA THR A 259 7.84 9.05 -1.99
C THR A 259 8.56 9.80 -0.87
N THR A 260 8.31 11.11 -0.77
CA THR A 260 8.94 11.92 0.29
C THR A 260 8.58 11.43 1.69
N ASN A 261 7.33 11.04 1.92
CA ASN A 261 6.87 10.59 3.22
C ASN A 261 7.24 9.12 3.51
N ALA A 262 7.22 8.27 2.50
CA ALA A 262 7.52 6.85 2.66
C ALA A 262 9.02 6.55 2.77
N GLY A 263 9.88 7.37 2.16
CA GLY A 263 11.21 6.93 1.84
C GLY A 263 11.16 5.77 0.82
N ASN A 264 12.18 4.93 0.79
CA ASN A 264 12.21 3.76 -0.08
C ASN A 264 11.38 2.61 0.52
N THR A 265 10.58 1.95 -0.31
CA THR A 265 9.82 0.74 0.00
C THR A 265 10.07 -0.32 -1.06
N LEU A 266 10.06 -1.60 -0.68
CA LEU A 266 10.33 -2.68 -1.62
C LEU A 266 9.61 -3.96 -1.17
N VAL A 267 8.92 -4.59 -2.09
CA VAL A 267 8.40 -5.95 -1.97
C VAL A 267 9.07 -6.79 -3.03
N VAL A 268 9.81 -7.82 -2.63
CA VAL A 268 10.52 -8.71 -3.54
C VAL A 268 10.25 -10.17 -3.21
N ALA A 269 10.20 -10.98 -4.25
CA ALA A 269 10.11 -12.42 -4.13
C ALA A 269 11.19 -13.10 -5.00
N ALA A 270 11.83 -14.12 -4.47
CA ALA A 270 12.80 -14.90 -5.21
C ALA A 270 12.53 -16.39 -5.07
N ARG A 271 12.82 -17.16 -6.12
CA ARG A 271 12.61 -18.62 -6.17
C ARG A 271 13.94 -19.35 -6.30
N ARG A 272 14.19 -20.32 -5.42
CA ARG A 272 15.33 -21.23 -5.48
C ARG A 272 14.90 -22.64 -5.06
N GLY A 273 15.20 -23.68 -5.84
CA GLY A 273 14.98 -25.06 -5.47
C GLY A 273 13.53 -25.39 -5.06
N GLY A 274 12.53 -24.84 -5.75
CA GLY A 274 11.11 -25.05 -5.46
C GLY A 274 10.53 -24.20 -4.31
N ARG A 275 11.36 -23.44 -3.59
CA ARG A 275 10.93 -22.50 -2.54
C ARG A 275 10.89 -21.07 -3.06
N THR A 276 9.97 -20.30 -2.54
CA THR A 276 9.87 -18.86 -2.84
C THR A 276 9.88 -18.08 -1.52
N ILE A 277 10.92 -17.27 -1.33
CA ILE A 277 11.01 -16.35 -0.20
C ILE A 277 10.47 -14.99 -0.64
N LEU A 278 9.58 -14.43 0.16
CA LEU A 278 8.98 -13.10 0.00
C LEU A 278 9.51 -12.18 1.10
N VAL A 279 9.99 -11.01 0.71
CA VAL A 279 10.54 -9.99 1.61
C VAL A 279 9.86 -8.66 1.33
N THR A 280 9.41 -7.99 2.38
CA THR A 280 8.97 -6.59 2.34
C THR A 280 9.88 -5.75 3.23
N VAL A 281 10.37 -4.62 2.70
CA VAL A 281 11.22 -3.65 3.40
C VAL A 281 10.60 -2.27 3.27
N MET A 282 10.43 -1.57 4.40
CA MET A 282 9.86 -0.23 4.42
C MET A 282 10.78 0.76 5.14
N ASN A 283 11.12 1.82 4.45
CA ASN A 283 11.81 3.01 4.94
C ASN A 283 13.14 2.71 5.67
N PRO A 284 14.19 2.24 4.97
CA PRO A 284 15.56 2.12 5.52
C PRO A 284 16.09 3.48 5.97
N GLN A 285 16.77 3.50 7.11
CA GLN A 285 17.24 4.71 7.79
C GLN A 285 18.77 4.91 7.72
N SER A 286 19.51 4.03 7.03
CA SER A 286 20.98 4.13 6.95
C SER A 286 21.47 5.34 6.14
N GLY A 287 20.60 5.94 5.32
CA GLY A 287 20.97 7.00 4.38
C GLY A 287 21.84 6.54 3.20
N ALA A 288 22.21 5.26 3.16
CA ALA A 288 23.01 4.72 2.07
C ALA A 288 22.19 4.64 0.77
N TYR A 289 22.82 4.99 -0.35
CA TYR A 289 22.24 4.80 -1.66
C TYR A 289 21.96 3.30 -1.88
N ASN A 290 20.80 2.96 -2.39
CA ASN A 290 20.37 1.57 -2.56
C ASN A 290 20.16 0.74 -1.26
N ALA A 291 20.08 1.36 -0.08
CA ALA A 291 19.90 0.65 1.19
C ALA A 291 18.74 -0.37 1.13
N VAL A 292 17.59 0.00 0.53
CA VAL A 292 16.43 -0.88 0.43
C VAL A 292 16.72 -2.17 -0.34
N TYR A 293 17.54 -2.08 -1.40
CA TYR A 293 17.94 -3.24 -2.22
C TYR A 293 19.01 -4.09 -1.53
N THR A 294 19.95 -3.46 -0.81
CA THR A 294 20.97 -4.17 -0.02
C THR A 294 20.31 -4.96 1.10
N GLU A 295 19.47 -4.32 1.91
CA GLU A 295 18.76 -4.98 2.99
C GLU A 295 17.82 -6.08 2.51
N ALA A 296 17.10 -5.86 1.41
CA ALA A 296 16.24 -6.88 0.82
C ALA A 296 17.02 -8.09 0.31
N ARG A 297 18.19 -7.88 -0.32
CA ARG A 297 19.09 -8.95 -0.77
C ARG A 297 19.56 -9.80 0.42
N GLU A 298 20.03 -9.16 1.47
CA GLU A 298 20.51 -9.83 2.68
C GLU A 298 19.38 -10.62 3.37
N LEU A 299 18.18 -10.05 3.43
CA LEU A 299 17.01 -10.72 3.99
C LEU A 299 16.53 -11.89 3.13
N LEU A 300 16.62 -11.81 1.79
CA LEU A 300 16.35 -12.94 0.90
C LEU A 300 17.36 -14.08 1.12
N ASP A 301 18.66 -13.77 1.16
CA ASP A 301 19.72 -14.76 1.39
C ASP A 301 19.58 -15.43 2.76
N TRP A 302 19.28 -14.62 3.79
CA TRP A 302 18.96 -15.14 5.10
C TRP A 302 17.73 -16.03 5.07
N GLY A 303 16.65 -15.60 4.43
CA GLY A 303 15.39 -16.35 4.35
C GLY A 303 15.57 -17.73 3.72
N PHE A 304 16.31 -17.85 2.63
CA PHE A 304 16.63 -19.15 2.02
C PHE A 304 17.45 -20.05 2.92
N THR A 305 18.33 -19.46 3.76
CA THR A 305 19.19 -20.23 4.66
C THR A 305 18.45 -20.60 5.96
N ALA A 306 17.57 -19.72 6.43
CA ALA A 306 16.84 -19.87 7.70
C ALA A 306 15.59 -20.74 7.60
N ASP A 307 15.02 -20.89 6.38
CA ASP A 307 13.81 -21.67 6.20
C ASP A 307 14.01 -23.13 6.62
N GLY A 308 13.11 -23.60 7.52
CA GLY A 308 13.23 -24.88 8.20
C GLY A 308 14.23 -24.90 9.38
N ARG A 309 14.94 -23.78 9.66
CA ARG A 309 15.87 -23.62 10.79
C ARG A 309 15.44 -22.57 11.81
N VAL A 310 14.28 -21.97 11.59
CA VAL A 310 13.61 -21.09 12.57
C VAL A 310 12.18 -21.58 12.77
N ARG A 311 11.63 -21.37 13.95
CA ARG A 311 10.18 -21.54 14.15
C ARG A 311 9.49 -20.30 13.59
N PRO A 312 8.37 -20.45 12.84
CA PRO A 312 7.62 -19.31 12.36
C PRO A 312 7.16 -18.41 13.50
N VAL A 313 7.39 -17.12 13.39
CA VAL A 313 6.92 -16.10 14.34
C VAL A 313 5.49 -15.62 14.03
N GLY A 314 4.93 -16.08 12.90
CA GLY A 314 3.57 -15.76 12.47
C GLY A 314 3.25 -16.40 11.13
N SER A 315 2.14 -15.96 10.53
CA SER A 315 1.62 -16.51 9.28
C SER A 315 0.95 -15.42 8.43
N LEU A 316 1.17 -15.47 7.12
CA LEU A 316 0.42 -14.73 6.09
C LEU A 316 -0.87 -15.47 5.67
N ASN A 317 -1.38 -16.38 6.51
CA ASN A 317 -2.71 -16.97 6.40
C ASN A 317 -3.56 -16.46 7.56
N PRO A 318 -4.03 -15.19 7.54
CA PRO A 318 -4.84 -14.66 8.62
C PRO A 318 -6.13 -15.47 8.73
N VAL A 319 -6.54 -15.76 9.95
CA VAL A 319 -7.90 -16.25 10.19
C VAL A 319 -8.82 -15.04 10.03
N VAL A 320 -9.38 -14.86 8.85
CA VAL A 320 -10.41 -13.84 8.64
C VAL A 320 -11.63 -14.31 9.42
N ALA A 321 -11.97 -13.59 10.50
CA ALA A 321 -13.20 -13.83 11.21
C ALA A 321 -14.37 -13.58 10.24
N VAL A 322 -15.03 -14.65 9.80
CA VAL A 322 -16.26 -14.53 9.03
C VAL A 322 -17.28 -13.87 9.96
N ALA A 323 -17.56 -12.60 9.72
CA ALA A 323 -18.60 -11.88 10.42
C ALA A 323 -19.93 -12.61 10.18
N GLY A 324 -20.46 -13.28 11.21
CA GLY A 324 -21.81 -13.81 11.21
C GLY A 324 -21.98 -15.32 11.10
N THR A 325 -21.56 -16.05 12.12
CA THR A 325 -22.38 -17.14 12.64
C THR A 325 -22.46 -16.98 14.15
N HIS A 326 -23.42 -16.17 14.60
CA HIS A 326 -23.92 -16.34 15.93
C HIS A 326 -24.46 -17.78 16.01
N ARG A 327 -23.68 -18.68 16.56
CA ARG A 327 -24.18 -19.95 17.04
C ARG A 327 -25.19 -19.60 18.12
N VAL A 328 -26.48 -19.60 17.76
CA VAL A 328 -27.56 -19.62 18.72
C VAL A 328 -27.36 -20.94 19.49
N THR A 329 -26.70 -20.86 20.64
CA THR A 329 -26.74 -21.93 21.63
C THR A 329 -28.19 -22.06 22.02
N ALA A 330 -28.81 -23.16 21.61
CA ALA A 330 -30.15 -23.54 22.05
C ALA A 330 -30.18 -23.50 23.56
N ALA A 331 -30.93 -22.56 24.13
CA ALA A 331 -31.16 -22.46 25.54
C ALA A 331 -31.89 -23.75 25.96
N ALA A 332 -31.27 -24.44 26.91
CA ALA A 332 -31.84 -25.62 27.55
C ALA A 332 -33.26 -25.33 28.04
N LYS A 333 -34.21 -26.16 27.61
CA LYS A 333 -35.59 -26.17 28.06
C LYS A 333 -35.62 -26.31 29.60
N ARG A 334 -36.03 -25.27 30.32
CA ARG A 334 -36.46 -25.36 31.71
C ARG A 334 -37.85 -25.98 31.75
N PRO A 335 -38.16 -26.90 32.73
CA PRO A 335 -39.47 -27.49 32.83
C PRO A 335 -40.53 -26.49 33.28
N ALA A 336 -41.72 -26.63 32.74
CA ALA A 336 -42.90 -25.83 33.06
C ALA A 336 -43.33 -26.00 34.51
N ALA A 337 -43.49 -24.89 35.22
CA ALA A 337 -44.23 -24.86 36.46
C ALA A 337 -45.68 -24.36 36.12
N THR A 338 -46.61 -25.22 36.45
CA THR A 338 -48.06 -25.00 36.47
C THR A 338 -48.43 -24.02 37.58
N VAL A 339 -49.24 -22.98 37.31
CA VAL A 339 -50.17 -22.38 38.30
C VAL A 339 -51.10 -21.43 37.52
N GLY A 340 -52.36 -21.67 37.48
CA GLY A 340 -53.36 -21.05 38.33
C GLY A 340 -53.97 -19.80 37.66
N ALA A 341 -55.19 -20.01 37.12
CA ALA A 341 -56.07 -18.96 36.65
C ALA A 341 -56.51 -18.05 37.81
N LEU A 342 -56.54 -16.77 37.59
CA LEU A 342 -57.42 -15.81 38.28
C LEU A 342 -57.90 -14.74 37.32
N THR A 343 -59.13 -14.47 37.48
CA THR A 343 -60.17 -13.80 36.69
C THR A 343 -59.96 -12.31 36.48
N ALA A 344 -60.69 -11.81 35.45
CA ALA A 344 -60.84 -10.48 34.96
C ALA A 344 -61.35 -9.45 36.00
N SER A 345 -61.03 -8.18 35.82
CA SER A 345 -62.05 -7.11 35.62
C SER A 345 -61.43 -5.71 35.39
N ASP A 346 -62.06 -5.04 34.47
CA ASP A 346 -62.37 -3.63 34.31
C ASP A 346 -61.32 -2.55 33.97
N ALA A 347 -61.47 -2.09 32.78
CA ALA A 347 -61.89 -0.75 32.28
C ALA A 347 -61.11 0.48 32.73
N GLY A 348 -60.68 1.26 31.75
CA GLY A 348 -60.61 2.69 31.90
C GLY A 348 -59.55 3.45 31.09
N ASN A 349 -60.00 4.01 29.99
CA ASN A 349 -59.60 5.27 29.36
C ASN A 349 -58.17 5.57 28.87
N ALA A 350 -58.06 5.72 27.57
CA ALA A 350 -57.12 6.65 26.88
C ALA A 350 -57.53 8.13 27.16
N PRO A 351 -56.76 9.17 26.83
CA PRO A 351 -56.06 9.38 25.55
C PRO A 351 -54.74 10.17 25.66
N GLY A 352 -54.02 10.29 24.53
CA GLY A 352 -53.01 11.34 24.40
C GLY A 352 -51.90 11.03 23.38
N ALA A 353 -52.24 11.16 22.12
CA ALA A 353 -51.26 11.29 21.04
C ALA A 353 -50.50 12.61 21.13
N LEU A 354 -49.19 12.58 20.99
CA LEU A 354 -48.42 13.78 20.61
C LEU A 354 -47.36 13.36 19.58
N SER A 355 -47.72 13.66 18.34
CA SER A 355 -46.87 13.75 17.16
C SER A 355 -45.84 14.85 17.34
N TRP A 356 -44.58 14.58 17.03
CA TRP A 356 -43.57 15.63 16.77
C TRP A 356 -43.17 15.58 15.31
N SER A 357 -43.64 16.61 14.62
CA SER A 357 -43.39 16.91 13.21
C SER A 357 -42.00 17.50 13.03
N VAL A 358 -41.43 17.14 11.91
CA VAL A 358 -40.28 17.71 11.21
C VAL A 358 -40.36 19.25 11.15
N ALA A 359 -39.24 19.90 11.44
CA ALA A 359 -38.95 21.28 11.03
C ALA A 359 -37.64 21.34 10.25
N CYS A 360 -37.75 21.43 8.92
CA CYS A 360 -36.72 21.95 8.04
C CYS A 360 -36.61 23.46 8.30
N GLY A 361 -35.37 23.93 8.57
CA GLY A 361 -35.03 25.34 8.62
C GLY A 361 -33.88 25.63 7.66
N ALA A 362 -34.22 26.14 6.49
CA ALA A 362 -33.32 26.79 5.57
C ALA A 362 -32.94 28.16 6.11
N ILE A 363 -31.64 28.48 6.14
CA ILE A 363 -31.16 29.87 6.19
C ILE A 363 -30.23 30.06 4.99
N GLY A 364 -30.71 30.92 4.13
CA GLY A 364 -30.06 31.36 2.91
C GLY A 364 -29.18 32.57 3.09
N LEU A 365 -28.33 32.71 2.10
CA LEU A 365 -27.83 33.90 1.40
C LEU A 365 -27.53 35.20 2.20
N ALA A 366 -26.29 35.59 2.13
CA ALA A 366 -25.78 36.82 1.48
C ALA A 366 -24.35 37.08 1.93
N VAL A 367 -23.43 37.24 1.00
CA VAL A 367 -22.78 38.51 0.72
C VAL A 367 -22.04 38.38 -0.61
N ALA A 368 -22.50 39.14 -1.57
CA ALA A 368 -21.85 39.39 -2.85
C ALA A 368 -20.87 40.55 -2.72
N GLY A 369 -19.84 40.55 -3.56
CA GLY A 369 -19.34 41.77 -4.15
C GLY A 369 -18.06 42.33 -3.56
N GLY A 370 -17.02 42.36 -4.41
CA GLY A 370 -15.95 43.32 -4.27
C GLY A 370 -14.55 42.77 -4.52
N ALA A 371 -14.11 42.78 -5.76
CA ALA A 371 -12.78 43.18 -6.22
C ALA A 371 -12.44 42.63 -7.60
N VAL A 372 -13.13 43.14 -8.60
CA VAL A 372 -12.59 43.23 -9.96
C VAL A 372 -12.18 44.66 -10.14
N LEU A 373 -10.91 44.97 -10.04
CA LEU A 373 -10.22 46.12 -10.65
C LEU A 373 -8.82 46.22 -10.04
N LEU A 374 -7.83 45.69 -10.75
CA LEU A 374 -6.44 46.18 -10.72
C LEU A 374 -5.51 45.11 -11.36
N LEU A 375 -5.56 45.01 -12.68
CA LEU A 375 -4.46 44.49 -13.51
C LEU A 375 -4.70 44.78 -15.00
N ARG A 376 -4.85 46.10 -15.31
CA ARG A 376 -4.63 46.62 -16.63
C ARG A 376 -3.79 47.90 -16.51
N ARG A 377 -2.48 47.75 -16.40
CA ARG A 377 -1.47 48.77 -16.76
C ARG A 377 -0.07 48.21 -16.52
N ARG A 378 0.50 47.60 -17.55
CA ARG A 378 1.93 47.65 -17.90
C ARG A 378 2.17 46.78 -19.13
N ARG A 379 1.69 47.28 -20.26
CA ARG A 379 2.30 47.07 -21.57
C ARG A 379 2.44 48.45 -22.16
N ARG A 380 3.66 48.99 -22.14
CA ARG A 380 4.29 49.98 -23.02
C ARG A 380 5.51 50.50 -22.29
N ALA A 381 6.63 50.08 -22.78
CA ALA A 381 7.95 50.71 -22.84
C ALA A 381 9.03 49.64 -22.58
N GLY A 382 9.84 49.44 -23.61
CA GLY A 382 11.08 48.71 -23.61
C GLY A 382 11.06 47.48 -24.47
#